data_7dbf32aa5f83ecc5f7f90cef191c0e74
#
_entry.id   7dbf32aa5f83ecc5f7f90cef191c0e74
#
_cell.length_a   1.000
_cell.length_b   1.000
_cell.length_c   1.000
_cell.angle_alpha   90.00
_cell.angle_beta   90.00
_cell.angle_gamma   90.00
#
_symmetry.space_group_name_H-M   'P 1'
#
loop_
_entity.id
_entity.type
_entity.pdbx_description
1 polymer ?
#
loop_
_entity_poly.entity_id
_entity_poly.type
_entity_poly.pdbx_seq_one_letter_code
_entity_poly.pdbx_strand_id
1 'polypeptide(L)'
;MAQVNHDIPFFTQLLRQVFTRPIKIVHAAPVGGGDIHHCYQIVLADDSHFFIKCNHARYANLLEQEHYALAALKQAGAIKVPAILGTGECEGYCYLVLEWLELSTSGDETALGRQLAQMHQHNSDRFGWAADNFIGHNAQQNAWCESWATFWREQRLLPQLMMALKNSRGRMLSKYVDDFIAASDALLEHHNPTPALLHGDFWGGNKAYLASGEPVIFDPASYYGDPETDIAFTRLFGGFGADFYTSYNYARSLLAGASTEEAIAAAQASNLPEQVVQRQVLYNIYHQLNHFNLFGEGYLSDCEQAISNVIKFTR
;
A
#
# COMPACT_ATOMS: atom_id res chain seq x y z
N MET A 1 2.81 -17.19 -12.27
CA MET A 1 2.39 -18.54 -11.76
C MET A 1 1.32 -19.10 -12.68
N ALA A 2 1.24 -20.43 -12.87
CA ALA A 2 0.11 -21.01 -13.60
C ALA A 2 -1.18 -20.75 -12.83
N GLN A 3 -2.19 -20.24 -13.51
CA GLN A 3 -3.50 -19.96 -12.93
C GLN A 3 -4.14 -21.28 -12.51
N VAL A 4 -4.34 -21.49 -11.20
CA VAL A 4 -5.07 -22.66 -10.70
C VAL A 4 -6.56 -22.35 -10.91
N ASN A 5 -7.21 -23.09 -11.79
CA ASN A 5 -8.65 -22.95 -12.02
C ASN A 5 -9.37 -23.75 -10.95
N HIS A 6 -9.82 -23.08 -9.89
CA HIS A 6 -10.74 -23.66 -8.92
C HIS A 6 -12.14 -23.76 -9.53
N ASP A 7 -12.83 -24.84 -9.20
CA ASP A 7 -14.17 -25.14 -9.72
C ASP A 7 -15.30 -24.69 -8.74
N ILE A 8 -16.53 -24.75 -9.19
CA ILE A 8 -17.72 -24.41 -8.37
C ILE A 8 -17.80 -25.25 -7.08
N PRO A 9 -17.53 -26.56 -7.06
CA PRO A 9 -17.47 -27.37 -5.83
C PRO A 9 -16.53 -26.79 -4.78
N PHE A 10 -15.29 -26.42 -5.15
CA PHE A 10 -14.32 -25.79 -4.25
C PHE A 10 -14.88 -24.50 -3.62
N PHE A 11 -15.38 -23.57 -4.43
CA PHE A 11 -15.93 -22.31 -3.91
C PHE A 11 -17.20 -22.53 -3.08
N THR A 12 -18.00 -23.55 -3.40
CA THR A 12 -19.18 -23.91 -2.60
C THR A 12 -18.77 -24.37 -1.20
N GLN A 13 -17.74 -25.21 -1.10
CA GLN A 13 -17.20 -25.68 0.17
C GLN A 13 -16.60 -24.52 0.98
N LEU A 14 -15.81 -23.66 0.34
CA LEU A 14 -15.22 -22.47 0.94
C LEU A 14 -16.30 -21.54 1.51
N LEU A 15 -17.29 -21.15 0.71
CA LEU A 15 -18.33 -20.22 1.15
C LEU A 15 -19.24 -20.80 2.24
N ARG A 16 -19.40 -22.13 2.33
CA ARG A 16 -20.11 -22.78 3.46
C ARG A 16 -19.36 -22.68 4.79
N GLN A 17 -18.06 -22.42 4.78
CA GLN A 17 -17.31 -22.13 6.01
C GLN A 17 -17.53 -20.69 6.49
N VAL A 18 -17.84 -19.78 5.56
CA VAL A 18 -18.05 -18.34 5.85
C VAL A 18 -19.51 -18.04 6.18
N PHE A 19 -20.46 -18.69 5.49
CA PHE A 19 -21.89 -18.39 5.59
C PHE A 19 -22.70 -19.60 6.07
N THR A 20 -23.63 -19.36 6.98
CA THR A 20 -24.57 -20.40 7.50
C THR A 20 -25.79 -20.62 6.62
N ARG A 21 -25.94 -19.86 5.52
CA ARG A 21 -27.04 -19.98 4.54
C ARG A 21 -26.72 -20.96 3.41
N PRO A 22 -27.72 -21.45 2.67
CA PRO A 22 -27.49 -22.28 1.49
C PRO A 22 -26.64 -21.53 0.43
N ILE A 23 -25.63 -22.21 -0.08
CA ILE A 23 -24.76 -21.69 -1.14
C ILE A 23 -25.10 -22.37 -2.45
N LYS A 24 -25.59 -21.60 -3.42
CA LYS A 24 -25.82 -22.03 -4.80
C LYS A 24 -25.14 -21.06 -5.76
N ILE A 25 -23.91 -21.42 -6.20
CA ILE A 25 -23.12 -20.61 -7.13
C ILE A 25 -23.71 -20.76 -8.54
N VAL A 26 -23.91 -19.65 -9.23
CA VAL A 26 -24.35 -19.59 -10.63
C VAL A 26 -23.23 -19.09 -11.56
N HIS A 27 -22.24 -18.40 -11.02
CA HIS A 27 -21.08 -17.93 -11.77
C HIS A 27 -19.84 -17.91 -10.89
N ALA A 28 -18.70 -18.32 -11.45
CA ALA A 28 -17.37 -18.22 -10.86
C ALA A 28 -16.37 -17.90 -11.98
N ALA A 29 -15.71 -16.77 -11.89
CA ALA A 29 -14.76 -16.34 -12.91
C ALA A 29 -13.50 -15.75 -12.27
N PRO A 30 -12.31 -15.99 -12.85
CA PRO A 30 -11.10 -15.29 -12.44
C PRO A 30 -11.23 -13.79 -12.74
N VAL A 31 -10.68 -12.98 -11.83
CA VAL A 31 -10.58 -11.52 -11.97
C VAL A 31 -9.11 -11.17 -12.14
N GLY A 32 -8.80 -10.36 -13.15
CA GLY A 32 -7.45 -9.85 -13.37
C GLY A 32 -7.04 -8.78 -12.35
N GLY A 33 -5.73 -8.50 -12.25
CA GLY A 33 -5.19 -7.41 -11.42
C GLY A 33 -4.47 -7.87 -10.15
N GLY A 34 -4.37 -9.17 -9.87
CA GLY A 34 -3.58 -9.68 -8.75
C GLY A 34 -2.33 -10.44 -9.24
N ASP A 35 -1.12 -9.90 -8.98
CA ASP A 35 0.13 -10.61 -9.33
C ASP A 35 0.51 -11.69 -8.30
N ILE A 36 -0.12 -11.66 -7.12
CA ILE A 36 0.27 -12.44 -5.94
C ILE A 36 -0.73 -13.56 -5.64
N HIS A 37 -2.02 -13.24 -5.71
CA HIS A 37 -3.12 -14.16 -5.39
C HIS A 37 -3.97 -14.47 -6.62
N HIS A 38 -4.60 -15.65 -6.60
CA HIS A 38 -5.66 -15.97 -7.55
C HIS A 38 -6.94 -15.30 -7.08
N CYS A 39 -7.45 -14.37 -7.87
CA CYS A 39 -8.65 -13.59 -7.55
C CYS A 39 -9.83 -14.06 -8.38
N TYR A 40 -11.03 -14.11 -7.75
CA TYR A 40 -12.25 -14.62 -8.38
C TYR A 40 -13.45 -13.75 -8.03
N GLN A 41 -14.33 -13.56 -8.99
CA GLN A 41 -15.70 -13.14 -8.77
C GLN A 41 -16.58 -14.38 -8.61
N ILE A 42 -17.40 -14.40 -7.56
CA ILE A 42 -18.37 -15.46 -7.33
C ILE A 42 -19.76 -14.82 -7.23
N VAL A 43 -20.72 -15.36 -7.99
CA VAL A 43 -22.12 -14.92 -7.98
C VAL A 43 -23.00 -16.08 -7.53
N LEU A 44 -23.88 -15.83 -6.56
CA LEU A 44 -24.87 -16.78 -6.09
C LEU A 44 -26.22 -16.62 -6.81
N ALA A 45 -27.08 -17.62 -6.69
CA ALA A 45 -28.43 -17.63 -7.27
C ALA A 45 -29.38 -16.59 -6.67
N ASP A 46 -29.04 -16.00 -5.51
CA ASP A 46 -29.75 -14.90 -4.87
C ASP A 46 -29.16 -13.52 -5.20
N ASP A 47 -28.36 -13.45 -6.26
CA ASP A 47 -27.66 -12.26 -6.73
C ASP A 47 -26.62 -11.67 -5.75
N SER A 48 -26.17 -12.48 -4.79
CA SER A 48 -25.03 -12.08 -3.93
C SER A 48 -23.72 -12.25 -4.68
N HIS A 49 -22.84 -11.24 -4.61
CA HIS A 49 -21.56 -11.20 -5.28
C HIS A 49 -20.43 -11.12 -4.26
N PHE A 50 -19.34 -11.87 -4.51
CA PHE A 50 -18.15 -11.88 -3.66
C PHE A 50 -16.88 -11.76 -4.47
N PHE A 51 -15.88 -11.07 -3.89
CA PHE A 51 -14.51 -11.11 -4.35
C PHE A 51 -13.72 -12.07 -3.46
N ILE A 52 -13.06 -13.05 -4.04
CA ILE A 52 -12.29 -14.04 -3.29
C ILE A 52 -10.84 -14.02 -3.75
N LYS A 53 -9.92 -13.80 -2.81
CA LYS A 53 -8.49 -14.06 -2.98
C LYS A 53 -8.17 -15.45 -2.46
N CYS A 54 -7.47 -16.26 -3.26
CA CYS A 54 -6.99 -17.58 -2.88
C CYS A 54 -5.50 -17.73 -3.15
N ASN A 55 -4.84 -18.49 -2.28
CA ASN A 55 -3.47 -18.92 -2.51
C ASN A 55 -3.22 -20.26 -1.83
N HIS A 56 -2.10 -20.93 -2.12
CA HIS A 56 -1.73 -22.14 -1.40
C HIS A 56 -1.59 -21.87 0.10
N ALA A 57 -2.01 -22.81 0.97
CA ALA A 57 -2.06 -22.64 2.43
C ALA A 57 -0.73 -22.16 3.05
N ARG A 58 0.43 -22.50 2.45
CA ARG A 58 1.74 -21.97 2.90
C ARG A 58 1.86 -20.43 2.86
N TYR A 59 0.98 -19.76 2.14
CA TYR A 59 0.91 -18.30 2.03
C TYR A 59 -0.23 -17.69 2.87
N ALA A 60 -0.80 -18.46 3.81
CA ALA A 60 -1.92 -17.99 4.64
C ALA A 60 -1.61 -16.67 5.36
N ASN A 61 -0.36 -16.50 5.83
CA ASN A 61 0.07 -15.28 6.50
C ASN A 61 -0.07 -14.01 5.62
N LEU A 62 0.08 -14.10 4.27
CA LEU A 62 -0.12 -12.94 3.40
C LEU A 62 -1.56 -12.43 3.48
N LEU A 63 -2.55 -13.35 3.34
CA LEU A 63 -3.97 -12.98 3.41
C LEU A 63 -4.40 -12.58 4.83
N GLU A 64 -3.79 -13.18 5.85
CA GLU A 64 -4.02 -12.80 7.25
C GLU A 64 -3.54 -11.36 7.52
N GLN A 65 -2.35 -10.98 7.05
CA GLN A 65 -1.85 -9.62 7.22
C GLN A 65 -2.65 -8.60 6.40
N GLU A 66 -3.12 -8.95 5.21
CA GLU A 66 -4.06 -8.11 4.44
C GLU A 66 -5.38 -7.93 5.19
N HIS A 67 -5.92 -9.00 5.80
CA HIS A 67 -7.11 -8.91 6.65
C HIS A 67 -6.91 -7.87 7.78
N TYR A 68 -5.79 -7.93 8.52
CA TYR A 68 -5.53 -6.98 9.61
C TYR A 68 -5.37 -5.54 9.10
N ALA A 69 -4.72 -5.34 7.98
CA ALA A 69 -4.56 -4.02 7.37
C ALA A 69 -5.92 -3.44 6.92
N LEU A 70 -6.74 -4.22 6.20
CA LEU A 70 -8.10 -3.79 5.81
C LEU A 70 -8.99 -3.51 7.02
N ALA A 71 -8.90 -4.32 8.10
CA ALA A 71 -9.65 -4.11 9.33
C ALA A 71 -9.28 -2.78 10.00
N ALA A 72 -7.98 -2.44 10.05
CA ALA A 72 -7.50 -1.17 10.60
C ALA A 72 -7.95 0.03 9.76
N LEU A 73 -7.84 -0.04 8.44
CA LEU A 73 -8.33 1.00 7.54
C LEU A 73 -9.85 1.20 7.65
N LYS A 74 -10.60 0.10 7.78
CA LYS A 74 -12.05 0.14 8.04
C LYS A 74 -12.38 0.78 9.37
N GLN A 75 -11.61 0.49 10.43
CA GLN A 75 -11.79 1.08 11.75
C GLN A 75 -11.49 2.59 11.72
N ALA A 76 -10.49 3.02 10.97
CA ALA A 76 -10.20 4.43 10.72
C ALA A 76 -11.39 5.16 10.05
N GLY A 77 -12.14 4.47 9.20
CA GLY A 77 -13.42 4.93 8.65
C GLY A 77 -13.33 6.15 7.72
N ALA A 78 -12.14 6.53 7.29
CA ALA A 78 -11.92 7.73 6.49
C ALA A 78 -12.18 7.50 5.00
N ILE A 79 -11.73 6.34 4.46
CA ILE A 79 -11.92 5.94 3.07
C ILE A 79 -12.58 4.56 3.05
N LYS A 80 -13.47 4.34 2.08
CA LYS A 80 -14.08 3.01 1.91
C LYS A 80 -13.01 1.97 1.54
N VAL A 81 -13.09 0.84 2.22
CA VAL A 81 -12.38 -0.40 1.87
C VAL A 81 -13.39 -1.53 1.68
N PRO A 82 -13.10 -2.57 0.89
CA PRO A 82 -13.97 -3.73 0.78
C PRO A 82 -14.22 -4.36 2.16
N ALA A 83 -15.48 -4.68 2.46
CA ALA A 83 -15.81 -5.36 3.71
C ALA A 83 -15.23 -6.78 3.70
N ILE A 84 -14.60 -7.17 4.81
CA ILE A 84 -14.13 -8.53 5.03
C ILE A 84 -15.33 -9.39 5.45
N LEU A 85 -15.58 -10.47 4.72
CA LEU A 85 -16.69 -11.39 4.96
C LEU A 85 -16.23 -12.69 5.62
N GLY A 86 -14.98 -13.10 5.39
CA GLY A 86 -14.39 -14.26 6.03
C GLY A 86 -12.99 -14.59 5.53
N THR A 87 -12.29 -15.36 6.34
CA THR A 87 -10.96 -15.92 6.02
C THR A 87 -10.90 -17.38 6.47
N GLY A 88 -10.02 -18.17 5.90
CA GLY A 88 -9.80 -19.55 6.32
C GLY A 88 -8.98 -20.37 5.34
N GLU A 89 -9.08 -21.68 5.49
CA GLU A 89 -8.45 -22.65 4.60
C GLU A 89 -9.48 -23.65 4.06
N CYS A 90 -9.34 -24.00 2.79
CA CYS A 90 -10.16 -24.98 2.10
C CYS A 90 -9.28 -25.79 1.14
N GLU A 91 -9.27 -27.13 1.28
CA GLU A 91 -8.57 -28.06 0.39
C GLU A 91 -7.08 -27.71 0.13
N GLY A 92 -6.37 -27.23 1.17
CA GLY A 92 -4.94 -26.85 1.08
C GLY A 92 -4.70 -25.46 0.51
N TYR A 93 -5.74 -24.63 0.35
CA TYR A 93 -5.68 -23.24 -0.05
C TYR A 93 -6.20 -22.34 1.07
N CYS A 94 -5.47 -21.26 1.35
CA CYS A 94 -5.96 -20.14 2.18
C CYS A 94 -6.84 -19.22 1.32
N TYR A 95 -7.79 -18.55 1.97
CA TYR A 95 -8.69 -17.62 1.29
C TYR A 95 -9.03 -16.40 2.14
N LEU A 96 -9.34 -15.30 1.44
CA LEU A 96 -9.94 -14.08 1.98
C LEU A 96 -11.16 -13.76 1.11
N VAL A 97 -12.35 -13.73 1.72
CA VAL A 97 -13.63 -13.37 1.08
C VAL A 97 -13.95 -11.93 1.42
N LEU A 98 -14.09 -11.12 0.38
CA LEU A 98 -14.39 -9.69 0.46
C LEU A 98 -15.73 -9.38 -0.21
N GLU A 99 -16.30 -8.25 0.16
CA GLU A 99 -17.38 -7.60 -0.57
C GLU A 99 -16.99 -7.41 -2.04
N TRP A 100 -17.89 -7.77 -2.95
CA TRP A 100 -17.74 -7.39 -4.35
C TRP A 100 -18.16 -5.93 -4.53
N LEU A 101 -17.32 -5.15 -5.17
CA LEU A 101 -17.61 -3.75 -5.49
C LEU A 101 -17.54 -3.56 -7.01
N GLU A 102 -18.56 -2.92 -7.57
CA GLU A 102 -18.53 -2.46 -8.95
C GLU A 102 -17.65 -1.20 -9.04
N LEU A 103 -16.44 -1.39 -9.55
CA LEU A 103 -15.40 -0.38 -9.53
C LEU A 103 -15.22 0.32 -10.87
N SER A 104 -15.00 1.63 -10.82
CA SER A 104 -14.61 2.50 -11.92
C SER A 104 -13.19 3.04 -11.69
N THR A 105 -12.47 3.32 -12.77
CA THR A 105 -11.14 3.96 -12.72
C THR A 105 -11.20 5.47 -12.51
N SER A 106 -12.38 6.08 -12.64
CA SER A 106 -12.60 7.52 -12.49
C SER A 106 -13.68 7.83 -11.46
N GLY A 107 -13.51 8.91 -10.71
CA GLY A 107 -14.44 9.37 -9.68
C GLY A 107 -13.98 10.66 -9.01
N ASP A 108 -14.33 10.87 -7.74
CA ASP A 108 -14.06 12.10 -7.00
C ASP A 108 -12.63 12.12 -6.39
N GLU A 109 -11.66 12.62 -7.17
CA GLU A 109 -10.27 12.80 -6.71
C GLU A 109 -10.17 13.81 -5.54
N THR A 110 -11.07 14.79 -5.46
CA THR A 110 -11.12 15.74 -4.34
C THR A 110 -11.53 15.02 -3.05
N ALA A 111 -12.54 14.16 -3.12
CA ALA A 111 -12.93 13.33 -1.97
C ALA A 111 -11.80 12.40 -1.54
N LEU A 112 -11.11 11.74 -2.51
CA LEU A 112 -9.99 10.85 -2.21
C LEU A 112 -8.87 11.57 -1.45
N GLY A 113 -8.44 12.74 -1.93
CA GLY A 113 -7.37 13.51 -1.26
C GLY A 113 -7.76 13.94 0.16
N ARG A 114 -8.99 14.46 0.34
CA ARG A 114 -9.50 14.85 1.66
C ARG A 114 -9.58 13.64 2.61
N GLN A 115 -10.10 12.52 2.14
CA GLN A 115 -10.26 11.32 2.96
C GLN A 115 -8.91 10.68 3.31
N LEU A 116 -7.92 10.71 2.42
CA LEU A 116 -6.55 10.27 2.74
C LEU A 116 -5.93 11.13 3.84
N ALA A 117 -6.11 12.47 3.79
CA ALA A 117 -5.65 13.34 4.85
C ALA A 117 -6.33 13.03 6.20
N GLN A 118 -7.61 12.65 6.20
CA GLN A 118 -8.34 12.20 7.39
C GLN A 118 -7.81 10.85 7.89
N MET A 119 -7.53 9.89 7.01
CA MET A 119 -6.93 8.61 7.37
C MET A 119 -5.58 8.81 8.08
N HIS A 120 -4.76 9.72 7.59
CA HIS A 120 -3.49 10.08 8.19
C HIS A 120 -3.59 10.85 9.53
N GLN A 121 -4.79 11.08 10.06
CA GLN A 121 -4.99 11.57 11.45
C GLN A 121 -5.08 10.44 12.48
N HIS A 122 -5.19 9.19 12.03
CA HIS A 122 -5.14 8.04 12.94
C HIS A 122 -3.69 7.76 13.31
N ASN A 123 -3.29 8.26 14.47
CA ASN A 123 -1.91 8.28 14.93
C ASN A 123 -1.60 7.15 15.92
N SER A 124 -0.32 6.83 16.04
CA SER A 124 0.27 5.97 17.07
C SER A 124 1.35 6.73 17.83
N ASP A 125 1.76 6.21 18.98
CA ASP A 125 2.88 6.76 19.74
C ASP A 125 4.24 6.41 19.11
N ARG A 126 4.29 5.38 18.25
CA ARG A 126 5.52 4.87 17.64
C ARG A 126 5.32 4.48 16.19
N PHE A 127 6.42 4.43 15.43
CA PHE A 127 6.48 3.93 14.06
C PHE A 127 6.56 2.40 14.06
N GLY A 128 5.80 1.73 13.21
CA GLY A 128 5.78 0.28 13.13
C GLY A 128 4.39 -0.31 12.97
N TRP A 129 4.28 -1.60 13.22
CA TRP A 129 3.02 -2.34 13.20
C TRP A 129 3.05 -3.48 14.21
N ALA A 130 1.86 -4.05 14.53
CA ALA A 130 1.75 -5.12 15.52
C ALA A 130 2.48 -6.40 15.10
N ALA A 131 2.67 -6.62 13.80
CA ALA A 131 3.41 -7.75 13.24
C ALA A 131 4.10 -7.35 11.94
N ASP A 132 5.09 -8.11 11.51
CA ASP A 132 5.63 -8.02 10.16
C ASP A 132 4.52 -8.40 9.17
N ASN A 133 4.47 -7.69 8.04
CA ASN A 133 3.53 -7.96 6.96
C ASN A 133 4.26 -8.10 5.61
N PHE A 134 3.62 -7.74 4.51
CA PHE A 134 4.18 -7.96 3.20
C PHE A 134 3.98 -6.76 2.28
N ILE A 135 4.94 -6.55 1.38
CA ILE A 135 4.85 -5.70 0.21
C ILE A 135 5.06 -6.56 -1.03
N GLY A 136 3.96 -6.91 -1.70
CA GLY A 136 3.98 -8.00 -2.64
C GLY A 136 4.24 -9.35 -1.93
N HIS A 137 5.21 -10.16 -2.42
CA HIS A 137 5.66 -11.38 -1.75
C HIS A 137 6.79 -11.15 -0.75
N ASN A 138 7.37 -9.96 -0.72
CA ASN A 138 8.51 -9.66 0.14
C ASN A 138 8.03 -9.32 1.56
N ALA A 139 8.69 -9.89 2.56
CA ALA A 139 8.43 -9.54 3.95
C ALA A 139 8.73 -8.06 4.21
N GLN A 140 7.81 -7.36 4.87
CA GLN A 140 7.94 -5.99 5.32
C GLN A 140 8.05 -5.98 6.83
N GLN A 141 9.25 -5.67 7.32
CA GLN A 141 9.55 -5.61 8.76
C GLN A 141 8.88 -4.40 9.40
N ASN A 142 8.36 -4.57 10.63
CA ASN A 142 7.55 -3.55 11.28
C ASN A 142 7.84 -3.42 12.78
N ALA A 143 9.06 -3.78 13.23
CA ALA A 143 9.42 -3.60 14.63
C ALA A 143 9.21 -2.14 15.06
N TRP A 144 8.62 -1.95 16.25
CA TRP A 144 8.30 -0.61 16.77
C TRP A 144 9.55 0.22 17.03
N CYS A 145 9.57 1.47 16.53
CA CYS A 145 10.64 2.44 16.69
C CYS A 145 10.10 3.78 17.18
N GLU A 146 10.88 4.47 18.02
CA GLU A 146 10.56 5.83 18.49
C GLU A 146 10.92 6.92 17.46
N SER A 147 11.92 6.67 16.61
CA SER A 147 12.43 7.61 15.60
C SER A 147 12.05 7.15 14.20
N TRP A 148 11.54 8.10 13.39
CA TRP A 148 11.25 7.83 11.98
C TRP A 148 12.50 7.47 11.19
N ALA A 149 13.61 8.20 11.36
CA ALA A 149 14.85 7.91 10.67
C ALA A 149 15.36 6.50 10.97
N THR A 150 15.29 6.06 12.26
CA THR A 150 15.63 4.69 12.64
C THR A 150 14.70 3.67 12.01
N PHE A 151 13.37 3.90 12.07
CA PHE A 151 12.40 3.00 11.45
C PHE A 151 12.64 2.88 9.95
N TRP A 152 12.81 4.02 9.25
CA TRP A 152 13.03 4.03 7.81
C TRP A 152 14.28 3.24 7.43
N ARG A 153 15.40 3.49 8.11
CA ARG A 153 16.65 2.78 7.87
C ARG A 153 16.53 1.28 8.12
N GLU A 154 16.07 0.90 9.33
CA GLU A 154 16.14 -0.49 9.80
C GLU A 154 15.01 -1.37 9.24
N GLN A 155 13.79 -0.80 9.07
CA GLN A 155 12.61 -1.59 8.72
C GLN A 155 12.22 -1.43 7.23
N ARG A 156 12.77 -0.45 6.52
CA ARG A 156 12.46 -0.20 5.10
C ARG A 156 13.68 -0.32 4.21
N LEU A 157 14.68 0.50 4.45
CA LEU A 157 15.79 0.66 3.52
C LEU A 157 16.74 -0.54 3.54
N LEU A 158 17.28 -0.90 4.70
CA LEU A 158 18.24 -2.00 4.83
C LEU A 158 17.68 -3.35 4.37
N PRO A 159 16.44 -3.78 4.75
CA PRO A 159 15.89 -5.05 4.27
C PRO A 159 15.83 -5.14 2.75
N GLN A 160 15.37 -4.09 2.07
CA GLN A 160 15.27 -4.06 0.62
C GLN A 160 16.64 -4.04 -0.07
N LEU A 161 17.61 -3.26 0.45
CA LEU A 161 18.98 -3.24 -0.05
C LEU A 161 19.66 -4.59 0.12
N MET A 162 19.55 -5.20 1.30
CA MET A 162 20.15 -6.52 1.57
C MET A 162 19.56 -7.61 0.68
N MET A 163 18.28 -7.51 0.35
CA MET A 163 17.63 -8.41 -0.60
C MET A 163 18.17 -8.18 -2.02
N ALA A 164 18.27 -6.92 -2.45
CA ALA A 164 18.81 -6.55 -3.76
C ALA A 164 20.27 -7.03 -3.93
N LEU A 165 21.11 -6.87 -2.91
CA LEU A 165 22.51 -7.29 -2.94
C LEU A 165 22.73 -8.81 -3.04
N LYS A 166 21.73 -9.63 -2.66
CA LYS A 166 21.77 -11.08 -2.86
C LYS A 166 21.59 -11.45 -4.34
N ASN A 167 20.94 -10.61 -5.12
CA ASN A 167 20.82 -10.77 -6.56
C ASN A 167 22.16 -10.46 -7.24
N SER A 168 22.57 -11.29 -8.21
CA SER A 168 23.85 -11.13 -8.92
C SER A 168 24.01 -9.76 -9.58
N ARG A 169 22.92 -9.21 -10.14
CA ARG A 169 22.89 -7.88 -10.77
C ARG A 169 22.80 -6.78 -9.74
N GLY A 170 22.04 -6.96 -8.67
CA GLY A 170 21.91 -5.98 -7.60
C GLY A 170 23.22 -5.73 -6.85
N ARG A 171 24.21 -6.62 -6.93
CA ARG A 171 25.54 -6.42 -6.33
C ARG A 171 26.24 -5.14 -6.80
N MET A 172 25.92 -4.61 -7.97
CA MET A 172 26.47 -3.34 -8.42
C MET A 172 26.03 -2.13 -7.58
N LEU A 173 24.94 -2.27 -6.80
CA LEU A 173 24.52 -1.24 -5.84
C LEU A 173 25.43 -1.18 -4.60
N SER A 174 26.26 -2.20 -4.35
CA SER A 174 27.15 -2.26 -3.16
C SER A 174 28.08 -1.06 -3.02
N LYS A 175 28.50 -0.47 -4.13
CA LYS A 175 29.37 0.72 -4.16
C LYS A 175 28.71 1.99 -3.60
N TYR A 176 27.37 1.99 -3.45
CA TYR A 176 26.61 3.15 -2.99
C TYR A 176 26.10 3.00 -1.55
N VAL A 177 26.14 1.80 -0.96
CA VAL A 177 25.40 1.48 0.27
C VAL A 177 25.73 2.45 1.41
N ASP A 178 27.00 2.64 1.72
CA ASP A 178 27.43 3.48 2.85
C ASP A 178 27.06 4.96 2.63
N ASP A 179 27.35 5.49 1.44
CA ASP A 179 27.03 6.86 1.08
C ASP A 179 25.50 7.09 1.07
N PHE A 180 24.73 6.11 0.60
CA PHE A 180 23.29 6.20 0.52
C PHE A 180 22.63 6.13 1.90
N ILE A 181 23.10 5.26 2.80
CA ILE A 181 22.62 5.21 4.19
C ILE A 181 22.92 6.54 4.89
N ALA A 182 24.15 7.05 4.77
CA ALA A 182 24.53 8.35 5.34
C ALA A 182 23.67 9.50 4.81
N ALA A 183 23.40 9.53 3.50
CA ALA A 183 22.55 10.54 2.88
C ALA A 183 21.07 10.41 3.34
N SER A 184 20.55 9.19 3.45
CA SER A 184 19.22 8.94 4.00
C SER A 184 19.07 9.44 5.43
N ASP A 185 20.05 9.13 6.29
CA ASP A 185 20.07 9.58 7.69
C ASP A 185 20.10 11.12 7.77
N ALA A 186 20.93 11.78 6.95
CA ALA A 186 21.04 13.24 6.91
C ALA A 186 19.72 13.92 6.45
N LEU A 187 19.01 13.35 5.46
CA LEU A 187 17.71 13.87 5.00
C LEU A 187 16.60 13.74 6.04
N LEU A 188 16.71 12.78 6.96
CA LEU A 188 15.70 12.50 7.97
C LEU A 188 16.07 12.97 9.38
N GLU A 189 17.31 13.48 9.59
CA GLU A 189 17.84 13.85 10.92
C GLU A 189 16.92 14.80 11.69
N HIS A 190 16.37 15.79 11.01
CA HIS A 190 15.50 16.80 11.60
C HIS A 190 14.02 16.65 11.19
N HIS A 191 13.68 15.54 10.53
CA HIS A 191 12.32 15.26 10.11
C HIS A 191 11.62 14.34 11.12
N ASN A 192 10.75 14.93 11.92
CA ASN A 192 10.03 14.27 13.01
C ASN A 192 8.51 14.25 12.72
N PRO A 193 8.04 13.41 11.78
CA PRO A 193 6.61 13.29 11.51
C PRO A 193 5.88 12.62 12.69
N THR A 194 4.59 12.86 12.81
CA THR A 194 3.73 12.07 13.69
C THR A 194 3.46 10.71 13.04
N PRO A 195 3.65 9.58 13.76
CA PRO A 195 3.32 8.26 13.21
C PRO A 195 1.85 8.16 12.84
N ALA A 196 1.54 8.08 11.57
CA ALA A 196 0.18 8.02 11.03
C ALA A 196 -0.11 6.66 10.40
N LEU A 197 -1.37 6.21 10.48
CA LEU A 197 -1.81 5.02 9.76
C LEU A 197 -1.70 5.25 8.25
N LEU A 198 -0.90 4.42 7.59
CA LEU A 198 -0.67 4.46 6.15
C LEU A 198 -1.42 3.34 5.43
N HIS A 199 -1.72 3.56 4.16
CA HIS A 199 -2.04 2.48 3.25
C HIS A 199 -0.79 1.58 3.02
N GLY A 200 0.39 2.19 2.87
CA GLY A 200 1.68 1.54 2.74
C GLY A 200 2.01 1.00 1.34
N ASP A 201 1.00 0.91 0.47
CA ASP A 201 1.14 0.54 -0.96
C ASP A 201 0.21 1.41 -1.82
N PHE A 202 0.23 2.75 -1.60
CA PHE A 202 -0.76 3.68 -2.15
C PHE A 202 -0.35 4.21 -3.53
N TRP A 203 -0.66 3.46 -4.56
CA TRP A 203 -0.46 3.83 -5.98
C TRP A 203 -1.75 3.71 -6.78
N GLY A 204 -1.73 4.15 -8.05
CA GLY A 204 -2.93 4.20 -8.90
C GLY A 204 -3.65 2.87 -9.11
N GLY A 205 -2.97 1.73 -8.94
CA GLY A 205 -3.55 0.39 -9.04
C GLY A 205 -4.30 -0.09 -7.80
N ASN A 206 -4.11 0.57 -6.65
CA ASN A 206 -4.73 0.20 -5.37
C ASN A 206 -5.84 1.16 -4.95
N LYS A 207 -6.34 1.97 -5.89
CA LYS A 207 -7.51 2.83 -5.72
C LYS A 207 -8.50 2.65 -6.86
N ALA A 208 -9.77 2.86 -6.57
CA ALA A 208 -10.85 2.91 -7.54
C ALA A 208 -12.01 3.75 -6.99
N TYR A 209 -13.12 3.78 -7.71
CA TYR A 209 -14.31 4.52 -7.33
C TYR A 209 -15.57 3.68 -7.54
N LEU A 210 -16.57 3.87 -6.71
CA LEU A 210 -17.92 3.37 -6.96
C LEU A 210 -18.58 4.16 -8.09
N ALA A 211 -19.70 3.67 -8.60
CA ALA A 211 -20.51 4.39 -9.58
C ALA A 211 -21.01 5.77 -9.07
N SER A 212 -21.09 5.97 -7.77
CA SER A 212 -21.38 7.26 -7.12
C SER A 212 -20.24 8.27 -7.19
N GLY A 213 -19.04 7.86 -7.61
CA GLY A 213 -17.80 8.63 -7.53
C GLY A 213 -17.07 8.49 -6.19
N GLU A 214 -17.61 7.76 -5.20
CA GLU A 214 -17.00 7.54 -3.90
C GLU A 214 -15.68 6.76 -4.04
N PRO A 215 -14.56 7.24 -3.46
CA PRO A 215 -13.29 6.54 -3.54
C PRO A 215 -13.25 5.26 -2.69
N VAL A 216 -12.56 4.26 -3.21
CA VAL A 216 -12.28 2.97 -2.56
C VAL A 216 -10.80 2.67 -2.65
N ILE A 217 -10.21 2.17 -1.57
CA ILE A 217 -8.82 1.70 -1.54
C ILE A 217 -8.78 0.23 -1.13
N PHE A 218 -7.79 -0.50 -1.63
CA PHE A 218 -7.64 -1.94 -1.41
C PHE A 218 -6.18 -2.37 -1.53
N ASP A 219 -5.85 -3.63 -1.18
CA ASP A 219 -4.50 -4.20 -1.22
C ASP A 219 -3.47 -3.42 -0.37
N PRO A 220 -3.78 -3.14 0.92
CA PRO A 220 -2.89 -2.37 1.77
C PRO A 220 -1.71 -3.19 2.29
N ALA A 221 -0.58 -2.50 2.50
CA ALA A 221 0.59 -2.95 3.26
C ALA A 221 0.80 -2.06 4.49
N SER A 222 -0.24 -1.91 5.33
CA SER A 222 -0.36 -0.86 6.35
C SER A 222 0.68 -0.97 7.47
N TYR A 223 1.08 0.20 7.97
CA TYR A 223 1.87 0.41 9.17
C TYR A 223 1.71 1.86 9.63
N TYR A 224 2.19 2.19 10.84
CA TYR A 224 2.28 3.59 11.29
C TYR A 224 3.61 4.18 10.84
N GLY A 225 3.56 5.20 10.00
CA GLY A 225 4.71 5.83 9.37
C GLY A 225 4.53 7.31 9.09
N ASP A 226 5.44 7.87 8.27
CA ASP A 226 5.32 9.22 7.76
C ASP A 226 4.30 9.29 6.62
N PRO A 227 3.24 10.12 6.72
CA PRO A 227 2.28 10.34 5.64
C PRO A 227 2.89 10.71 4.28
N GLU A 228 4.07 11.32 4.25
CA GLU A 228 4.75 11.64 3.00
C GLU A 228 5.11 10.39 2.19
N THR A 229 5.20 9.20 2.80
CA THR A 229 5.49 7.95 2.08
C THR A 229 4.35 7.53 1.15
N ASP A 230 3.09 7.58 1.61
CA ASP A 230 1.94 7.30 0.75
C ASP A 230 1.86 8.34 -0.39
N ILE A 231 2.08 9.64 -0.09
CA ILE A 231 2.06 10.70 -1.10
C ILE A 231 3.22 10.56 -2.10
N ALA A 232 4.40 10.15 -1.66
CA ALA A 232 5.53 9.89 -2.55
C ALA A 232 5.19 8.79 -3.57
N PHE A 233 4.55 7.72 -3.12
CA PHE A 233 4.23 6.58 -3.98
C PHE A 233 3.15 6.91 -5.02
N THR A 234 2.19 7.80 -4.72
CA THR A 234 1.21 8.27 -5.73
C THR A 234 1.87 8.91 -6.95
N ARG A 235 3.09 9.47 -6.79
CA ARG A 235 3.83 10.16 -7.87
C ARG A 235 4.71 9.23 -8.69
N LEU A 236 5.07 8.05 -8.16
CA LEU A 236 6.04 7.16 -8.82
C LEU A 236 5.48 6.57 -10.12
N PHE A 237 4.25 6.08 -10.09
CA PHE A 237 3.59 5.46 -11.25
C PHE A 237 2.41 6.28 -11.79
N GLY A 238 2.13 7.43 -11.17
CA GLY A 238 1.03 8.29 -11.57
C GLY A 238 -0.36 7.75 -11.20
N GLY A 239 -1.39 8.22 -11.90
CA GLY A 239 -2.78 7.79 -11.68
C GLY A 239 -3.55 8.68 -10.70
N PHE A 240 -2.98 9.84 -10.29
CA PHE A 240 -3.62 10.84 -9.42
C PHE A 240 -3.58 12.21 -10.08
N GLY A 241 -4.72 12.89 -10.09
CA GLY A 241 -4.88 14.22 -10.67
C GLY A 241 -4.50 15.36 -9.72
N ALA A 242 -4.47 16.58 -10.25
CA ALA A 242 -4.15 17.77 -9.46
C ALA A 242 -5.14 17.98 -8.31
N ASP A 243 -6.42 17.66 -8.51
CA ASP A 243 -7.48 17.81 -7.51
C ASP A 243 -7.23 16.95 -6.27
N PHE A 244 -6.67 15.74 -6.44
CA PHE A 244 -6.25 14.90 -5.33
C PHE A 244 -5.20 15.61 -4.46
N TYR A 245 -4.11 16.10 -5.04
CA TYR A 245 -3.03 16.75 -4.27
C TYR A 245 -3.49 18.06 -3.64
N THR A 246 -4.26 18.88 -4.36
CA THR A 246 -4.81 20.14 -3.87
C THR A 246 -5.70 19.91 -2.64
N SER A 247 -6.62 18.94 -2.72
CA SER A 247 -7.54 18.64 -1.63
C SER A 247 -6.85 17.95 -0.45
N TYR A 248 -5.87 17.08 -0.71
CA TYR A 248 -5.05 16.49 0.34
C TYR A 248 -4.29 17.55 1.14
N ASN A 249 -3.56 18.44 0.44
CA ASN A 249 -2.78 19.49 1.09
C ASN A 249 -3.67 20.46 1.87
N TYR A 250 -4.81 20.85 1.30
CA TYR A 250 -5.81 21.68 1.98
C TYR A 250 -6.30 21.03 3.28
N ALA A 251 -6.79 19.80 3.18
CA ALA A 251 -7.33 19.08 4.34
C ALA A 251 -6.24 18.81 5.38
N ARG A 252 -5.04 18.41 4.96
CA ARG A 252 -3.91 18.15 5.85
C ARG A 252 -3.50 19.39 6.64
N SER A 253 -3.48 20.56 6.01
CA SER A 253 -3.17 21.83 6.65
C SER A 253 -4.22 22.23 7.69
N LEU A 254 -5.50 22.13 7.35
CA LEU A 254 -6.58 22.40 8.31
C LEU A 254 -6.54 21.46 9.52
N LEU A 255 -6.33 20.16 9.29
CA LEU A 255 -6.23 19.16 10.33
C LEU A 255 -4.99 19.36 11.24
N ALA A 256 -3.96 20.01 10.73
CA ALA A 256 -2.79 20.43 11.49
C ALA A 256 -3.00 21.75 12.25
N GLY A 257 -4.18 22.37 12.17
CA GLY A 257 -4.55 23.60 12.89
C GLY A 257 -4.24 24.89 12.13
N ALA A 258 -3.90 24.83 10.84
CA ALA A 258 -3.74 26.03 10.01
C ALA A 258 -5.07 26.78 9.82
N SER A 259 -4.99 28.08 9.64
CA SER A 259 -6.15 28.88 9.21
C SER A 259 -6.61 28.50 7.81
N THR A 260 -7.82 28.88 7.44
CA THR A 260 -8.35 28.64 6.08
C THR A 260 -7.47 29.27 5.01
N GLU A 261 -6.93 30.46 5.26
CA GLU A 261 -6.04 31.16 4.32
C GLU A 261 -4.72 30.42 4.11
N GLU A 262 -4.09 29.94 5.18
CA GLU A 262 -2.88 29.12 5.13
C GLU A 262 -3.13 27.78 4.42
N ALA A 263 -4.26 27.13 4.67
CA ALA A 263 -4.64 25.90 4.00
C ALA A 263 -4.88 26.10 2.50
N ILE A 264 -5.51 27.21 2.08
CA ILE A 264 -5.66 27.58 0.67
C ILE A 264 -4.28 27.80 0.04
N ALA A 265 -3.38 28.53 0.71
CA ALA A 265 -2.03 28.77 0.22
C ALA A 265 -1.24 27.46 0.05
N ALA A 266 -1.33 26.53 1.01
CA ALA A 266 -0.70 25.22 0.94
C ALA A 266 -1.26 24.37 -0.23
N ALA A 267 -2.57 24.45 -0.46
CA ALA A 267 -3.26 23.74 -1.56
C ALA A 267 -2.86 24.28 -2.94
N GLN A 268 -2.64 25.59 -3.04
CA GLN A 268 -2.31 26.28 -4.30
C GLN A 268 -0.81 26.37 -4.56
N ALA A 269 0.05 25.90 -3.64
CA ALA A 269 1.49 25.91 -3.82
C ALA A 269 1.87 25.10 -5.07
N SER A 270 2.40 25.81 -6.08
CA SER A 270 2.81 25.19 -7.36
C SER A 270 4.04 24.31 -7.22
N ASN A 271 4.88 24.57 -6.20
CA ASN A 271 6.10 23.84 -5.94
C ASN A 271 6.12 23.33 -4.49
N LEU A 272 6.48 22.09 -4.32
CA LEU A 272 6.77 21.52 -2.99
C LEU A 272 8.10 22.11 -2.48
N PRO A 273 8.27 22.30 -1.17
CA PRO A 273 9.57 22.62 -0.59
C PRO A 273 10.62 21.58 -1.03
N GLU A 274 11.83 22.04 -1.28
CA GLU A 274 12.92 21.19 -1.78
C GLU A 274 13.13 19.96 -0.90
N GLN A 275 13.13 20.12 0.41
CA GLN A 275 13.27 19.01 1.37
C GLN A 275 12.16 17.95 1.24
N VAL A 276 10.93 18.36 0.95
CA VAL A 276 9.82 17.42 0.69
C VAL A 276 10.06 16.62 -0.59
N VAL A 277 10.53 17.30 -1.65
CA VAL A 277 10.87 16.63 -2.92
C VAL A 277 11.99 15.62 -2.71
N GLN A 278 13.04 16.00 -1.97
CA GLN A 278 14.18 15.12 -1.67
C GLN A 278 13.73 13.88 -0.87
N ARG A 279 12.88 14.05 0.16
CA ARG A 279 12.32 12.91 0.92
C ARG A 279 11.42 12.04 0.06
N GLN A 280 10.59 12.59 -0.83
CA GLN A 280 9.77 11.78 -1.73
C GLN A 280 10.62 10.91 -2.66
N VAL A 281 11.75 11.41 -3.16
CA VAL A 281 12.70 10.60 -3.93
C VAL A 281 13.24 9.46 -3.06
N LEU A 282 13.67 9.76 -1.82
CA LEU A 282 14.15 8.76 -0.88
C LEU A 282 13.09 7.68 -0.59
N TYR A 283 11.84 8.07 -0.32
CA TYR A 283 10.75 7.13 0.01
C TYR A 283 10.39 6.22 -1.18
N ASN A 284 10.41 6.77 -2.38
CA ASN A 284 10.14 5.98 -3.60
C ASN A 284 11.21 4.91 -3.89
N ILE A 285 12.45 5.08 -3.37
CA ILE A 285 13.49 4.04 -3.52
C ILE A 285 13.07 2.72 -2.85
N TYR A 286 12.33 2.77 -1.74
CA TYR A 286 11.78 1.57 -1.12
C TYR A 286 10.95 0.74 -2.11
N HIS A 287 10.02 1.37 -2.82
CA HIS A 287 9.17 0.71 -3.79
C HIS A 287 9.95 0.29 -5.05
N GLN A 288 10.89 1.10 -5.52
CA GLN A 288 11.75 0.76 -6.66
C GLN A 288 12.62 -0.47 -6.36
N LEU A 289 13.25 -0.53 -5.17
CA LEU A 289 14.00 -1.69 -4.71
C LEU A 289 13.10 -2.92 -4.56
N ASN A 290 11.88 -2.75 -4.02
CA ASN A 290 10.91 -3.82 -3.93
C ASN A 290 10.52 -4.38 -5.30
N HIS A 291 10.28 -3.51 -6.29
CA HIS A 291 10.01 -3.93 -7.67
C HIS A 291 11.20 -4.65 -8.30
N PHE A 292 12.43 -4.15 -8.07
CA PHE A 292 13.64 -4.87 -8.49
C PHE A 292 13.73 -6.26 -7.86
N ASN A 293 13.46 -6.37 -6.56
CA ASN A 293 13.52 -7.63 -5.82
C ASN A 293 12.44 -8.63 -6.25
N LEU A 294 11.27 -8.16 -6.70
CA LEU A 294 10.15 -9.00 -7.17
C LEU A 294 10.25 -9.35 -8.66
N PHE A 295 10.59 -8.37 -9.50
CA PHE A 295 10.42 -8.46 -10.95
C PHE A 295 11.76 -8.42 -11.72
N GLY A 296 12.87 -8.14 -11.04
CA GLY A 296 14.21 -8.26 -11.61
C GLY A 296 14.74 -7.04 -12.35
N GLU A 297 15.63 -7.27 -13.33
CA GLU A 297 16.58 -6.32 -13.87
C GLU A 297 15.98 -5.04 -14.50
N GLY A 298 14.73 -5.08 -14.94
CA GLY A 298 14.07 -3.91 -15.54
C GLY A 298 14.03 -2.67 -14.65
N TYR A 299 14.10 -2.85 -13.34
CA TYR A 299 14.04 -1.77 -12.33
C TYR A 299 15.41 -1.34 -11.79
N LEU A 300 16.49 -2.01 -12.16
CA LEU A 300 17.83 -1.77 -11.58
C LEU A 300 18.37 -0.39 -11.91
N SER A 301 18.21 0.08 -13.16
CA SER A 301 18.65 1.40 -13.60
C SER A 301 17.97 2.51 -12.80
N ASP A 302 16.67 2.39 -12.55
CA ASP A 302 15.90 3.37 -11.80
C ASP A 302 16.33 3.41 -10.33
N CYS A 303 16.60 2.24 -9.73
CA CYS A 303 17.17 2.16 -8.38
C CYS A 303 18.53 2.86 -8.31
N GLU A 304 19.45 2.58 -9.24
CA GLU A 304 20.79 3.17 -9.28
C GLU A 304 20.72 4.70 -9.44
N GLN A 305 19.86 5.18 -10.33
CA GLN A 305 19.68 6.61 -10.57
C GLN A 305 19.09 7.32 -9.34
N ALA A 306 18.06 6.75 -8.72
CA ALA A 306 17.42 7.33 -7.55
C ALA A 306 18.37 7.38 -6.34
N ILE A 307 19.10 6.29 -6.07
CA ILE A 307 20.15 6.23 -5.05
C ILE A 307 21.21 7.31 -5.29
N SER A 308 21.70 7.43 -6.54
CA SER A 308 22.69 8.47 -6.90
C SER A 308 22.15 9.87 -6.67
N ASN A 309 20.86 10.13 -6.93
CA ASN A 309 20.25 11.43 -6.69
C ASN A 309 20.19 11.76 -5.20
N VAL A 310 19.76 10.81 -4.36
CA VAL A 310 19.70 11.00 -2.90
C VAL A 310 21.09 11.33 -2.33
N ILE A 311 22.14 10.64 -2.77
CA ILE A 311 23.52 10.94 -2.35
C ILE A 311 23.94 12.38 -2.75
N LYS A 312 23.49 12.87 -3.90
CA LYS A 312 23.80 14.24 -4.34
C LYS A 312 23.07 15.32 -3.55
N PHE A 313 21.88 15.04 -3.00
CA PHE A 313 21.12 16.02 -2.20
C PHE A 313 21.83 16.43 -0.90
N THR A 314 22.75 15.62 -0.41
CA THR A 314 23.45 15.83 0.87
C THR A 314 24.94 16.23 0.70
N ARG A 315 25.40 16.38 -0.54
CA ARG A 315 26.74 16.89 -0.89
C ARG A 315 26.70 18.35 -1.27
#